data_cb4edb6393357fef4f047a50387997b4
#
_entry.id   cb4edb6393357fef4f047a50387997b4
#
_cell.length_a   1.000
_cell.length_b   1.000
_cell.length_c   1.000
_cell.angle_alpha   90.00
_cell.angle_beta   90.00
_cell.angle_gamma   90.00
#
_symmetry.space_group_name_H-M   'P 1'
#
loop_
_entity.id
_entity.type
_entity.pdbx_description
1 polymer ?
#
loop_
_entity_poly.entity_id
_entity_poly.type
_entity_poly.pdbx_seq_one_letter_code
_entity_poly.pdbx_strand_id
1 'polypeptide(L)'
;DLPPHNAMWGKYWYRSGINASMTKELQGIVAEVTNRVKLNTGDTWLDIACNDGTLLKAIPNNINKVGIDPCDDTYYAESSKVATVVQDYFNYNAWQKSGNDGKSAKVITCIAMFYDLDDPHPFVEDLYRVLDDNGLLVLQMSYTPLMVKQLAFDNICHEHVYY
;
A
#
# COMPACT_ATOMS: atom_id res chain seq x y z
N ASP A 1 13.36 -21.86 6.27
CA ASP A 1 13.39 -21.17 4.96
C ASP A 1 11.99 -20.67 4.66
N LEU A 2 11.86 -19.37 4.40
CA LEU A 2 10.60 -18.77 4.00
C LEU A 2 10.27 -19.14 2.54
N PRO A 3 9.00 -19.31 2.15
CA PRO A 3 8.65 -19.54 0.76
C PRO A 3 8.98 -18.30 -0.07
N PRO A 4 9.34 -18.47 -1.36
CA PRO A 4 9.65 -17.32 -2.21
C PRO A 4 8.43 -16.41 -2.39
N HIS A 5 8.65 -15.08 -2.41
CA HIS A 5 7.62 -14.05 -2.48
C HIS A 5 6.54 -14.29 -3.54
N ASN A 6 6.96 -14.68 -4.76
CA ASN A 6 6.02 -14.95 -5.85
C ASN A 6 5.08 -16.14 -5.59
N ALA A 7 5.49 -17.09 -4.73
CA ALA A 7 4.64 -18.22 -4.35
C ALA A 7 3.56 -17.81 -3.33
N MET A 8 3.80 -16.77 -2.54
CA MET A 8 2.88 -16.27 -1.53
C MET A 8 1.98 -15.17 -2.07
N TRP A 9 2.54 -14.19 -2.77
CA TRP A 9 1.85 -12.95 -3.10
C TRP A 9 1.31 -12.88 -4.53
N GLY A 10 1.89 -13.61 -5.49
CA GLY A 10 1.44 -13.65 -6.88
C GLY A 10 0.06 -14.31 -7.10
N LYS A 11 -0.48 -15.02 -6.10
CA LYS A 11 -1.83 -15.63 -6.08
C LYS A 11 -2.50 -15.43 -4.73
N TYR A 12 -2.38 -14.23 -4.18
CA TYR A 12 -2.93 -13.91 -2.88
C TYR A 12 -4.46 -13.86 -2.95
N TRP A 13 -5.12 -14.69 -2.15
CA TRP A 13 -6.58 -14.87 -2.20
C TRP A 13 -7.36 -13.84 -1.38
N TYR A 14 -6.69 -13.08 -0.50
CA TYR A 14 -7.35 -12.08 0.34
C TYR A 14 -7.81 -10.89 -0.49
N ARG A 15 -9.07 -10.49 -0.32
CA ARG A 15 -9.67 -9.35 -0.99
C ARG A 15 -10.20 -8.36 0.03
N SER A 16 -9.67 -7.16 0.02
CA SER A 16 -9.98 -6.11 1.00
C SER A 16 -11.45 -5.69 0.97
N GLY A 17 -12.05 -5.60 -0.21
CA GLY A 17 -13.43 -5.12 -0.40
C GLY A 17 -14.53 -6.12 -0.01
N ILE A 18 -14.23 -7.38 0.28
CA ILE A 18 -15.23 -8.36 0.73
C ILE A 18 -15.68 -8.06 2.16
N ASN A 19 -14.76 -7.57 3.00
CA ASN A 19 -15.04 -7.34 4.42
C ASN A 19 -15.45 -5.89 4.67
N ALA A 20 -16.68 -5.68 5.14
CA ALA A 20 -17.21 -4.35 5.45
C ALA A 20 -16.41 -3.62 6.55
N SER A 21 -15.88 -4.35 7.54
CA SER A 21 -15.03 -3.77 8.59
C SER A 21 -13.72 -3.26 8.01
N MET A 22 -13.07 -4.03 7.12
CA MET A 22 -11.85 -3.61 6.44
C MET A 22 -12.10 -2.41 5.53
N THR A 23 -13.18 -2.43 4.75
CA THR A 23 -13.57 -1.28 3.91
C THR A 23 -13.73 -0.01 4.75
N LYS A 24 -14.39 -0.11 5.92
CA LYS A 24 -14.56 1.03 6.83
C LYS A 24 -13.23 1.51 7.42
N GLU A 25 -12.34 0.60 7.76
CA GLU A 25 -10.99 0.92 8.25
C GLU A 25 -10.19 1.69 7.20
N LEU A 26 -10.14 1.20 5.97
CA LEU A 26 -9.45 1.87 4.86
C LEU A 26 -10.04 3.26 4.56
N GLN A 27 -11.35 3.40 4.60
CA GLN A 27 -12.03 4.71 4.51
C GLN A 27 -11.63 5.64 5.67
N GLY A 28 -11.49 5.10 6.87
CA GLY A 28 -11.02 5.82 8.05
C GLY A 28 -9.60 6.35 7.89
N ILE A 29 -8.69 5.52 7.35
CA ILE A 29 -7.31 5.94 7.02
C ILE A 29 -7.32 7.09 6.02
N VAL A 30 -8.09 7.00 4.93
CA VAL A 30 -8.19 8.07 3.94
C VAL A 30 -8.73 9.37 4.56
N ALA A 31 -9.76 9.29 5.40
CA ALA A 31 -10.32 10.45 6.10
C ALA A 31 -9.28 11.10 7.02
N GLU A 32 -8.54 10.32 7.80
CA GLU A 32 -7.49 10.82 8.70
C GLU A 32 -6.36 11.49 7.92
N VAL A 33 -5.91 10.90 6.83
CA VAL A 33 -4.87 11.48 5.96
C VAL A 33 -5.32 12.80 5.36
N THR A 34 -6.54 12.88 4.85
CA THR A 34 -7.09 14.12 4.27
C THR A 34 -7.24 15.25 5.30
N ASN A 35 -7.39 14.91 6.58
CA ASN A 35 -7.39 15.88 7.67
C ASN A 35 -5.98 16.37 8.05
N ARG A 36 -4.95 15.57 7.82
CA ARG A 36 -3.55 15.88 8.21
C ARG A 36 -2.76 16.57 7.12
N VAL A 37 -3.05 16.28 5.85
CA VAL A 37 -2.31 16.80 4.70
C VAL A 37 -3.23 17.62 3.83
N LYS A 38 -2.80 18.85 3.54
CA LYS A 38 -3.48 19.67 2.54
C LYS A 38 -3.24 19.09 1.15
N LEU A 39 -4.27 18.51 0.58
CA LEU A 39 -4.26 17.98 -0.78
C LEU A 39 -4.81 19.02 -1.75
N ASN A 40 -4.11 19.23 -2.85
CA ASN A 40 -4.54 20.09 -3.96
C ASN A 40 -5.01 19.23 -5.13
N THR A 41 -5.86 19.78 -5.98
CA THR A 41 -6.26 19.10 -7.23
C THR A 41 -5.02 18.78 -8.07
N GLY A 42 -4.89 17.52 -8.46
CA GLY A 42 -3.76 17.02 -9.24
C GLY A 42 -2.60 16.46 -8.42
N ASP A 43 -2.61 16.60 -7.09
CA ASP A 43 -1.66 15.86 -6.23
C ASP A 43 -1.82 14.37 -6.46
N THR A 44 -0.75 13.61 -6.28
CA THR A 44 -0.77 12.16 -6.47
C THR A 44 -0.74 11.43 -5.13
N TRP A 45 -1.62 10.44 -5.00
CA TRP A 45 -1.66 9.47 -3.91
C TRP A 45 -1.28 8.09 -4.44
N LEU A 46 -0.19 7.54 -3.94
CA LEU A 46 0.26 6.17 -4.22
C LEU A 46 -0.22 5.23 -3.13
N ASP A 47 -0.85 4.13 -3.51
CA ASP A 47 -1.20 3.02 -2.63
C ASP A 47 -0.38 1.79 -3.02
N ILE A 48 0.55 1.37 -2.15
CA ILE A 48 1.43 0.22 -2.36
C ILE A 48 0.74 -1.02 -1.79
N ALA A 49 0.74 -2.11 -2.56
CA ALA A 49 -0.06 -3.32 -2.30
C ALA A 49 -1.57 -3.00 -2.25
N CYS A 50 -2.04 -2.30 -3.28
CA CYS A 50 -3.40 -1.73 -3.34
C CYS A 50 -4.52 -2.76 -3.47
N ASN A 51 -4.22 -4.04 -3.65
CA ASN A 51 -5.15 -5.15 -3.74
C ASN A 51 -6.28 -4.87 -4.77
N ASP A 52 -7.55 -4.99 -4.42
CA ASP A 52 -8.69 -4.71 -5.28
C ASP A 52 -9.04 -3.20 -5.41
N GLY A 53 -8.17 -2.33 -4.92
CA GLY A 53 -8.34 -0.87 -4.98
C GLY A 53 -9.37 -0.31 -3.99
N THR A 54 -9.72 -1.03 -2.94
CA THR A 54 -10.72 -0.57 -1.95
C THR A 54 -10.30 0.73 -1.27
N LEU A 55 -9.02 0.91 -0.91
CA LEU A 55 -8.50 2.19 -0.41
C LEU A 55 -8.57 3.27 -1.48
N LEU A 56 -8.11 2.97 -2.69
CA LEU A 56 -8.11 3.91 -3.83
C LEU A 56 -9.50 4.44 -4.18
N LYS A 57 -10.55 3.63 -3.99
CA LYS A 57 -11.96 4.06 -4.18
C LYS A 57 -12.36 5.16 -3.21
N ALA A 58 -11.81 5.18 -2.00
CA ALA A 58 -12.14 6.16 -0.96
C ALA A 58 -11.41 7.51 -1.14
N ILE A 59 -10.31 7.55 -1.89
CA ILE A 59 -9.56 8.78 -2.15
C ILE A 59 -10.42 9.76 -2.96
N PRO A 60 -10.37 11.09 -2.67
CA PRO A 60 -11.10 12.10 -3.42
C PRO A 60 -10.83 12.07 -4.94
N ASN A 61 -11.83 12.37 -5.75
CA ASN A 61 -11.74 12.25 -7.21
C ASN A 61 -10.85 13.32 -7.88
N ASN A 62 -10.54 14.39 -7.20
CA ASN A 62 -9.63 15.43 -7.69
C ASN A 62 -8.15 15.12 -7.45
N ILE A 63 -7.85 13.97 -6.86
CA ILE A 63 -6.49 13.46 -6.60
C ILE A 63 -6.15 12.38 -7.62
N ASN A 64 -4.94 12.41 -8.15
CA ASN A 64 -4.41 11.36 -9.01
C ASN A 64 -4.14 10.12 -8.16
N LYS A 65 -4.77 9.01 -8.52
CA LYS A 65 -4.68 7.74 -7.80
C LYS A 65 -3.78 6.78 -8.53
N VAL A 66 -2.77 6.27 -7.86
CA VAL A 66 -1.82 5.28 -8.39
C VAL A 66 -1.81 4.08 -7.45
N GLY A 67 -1.93 2.89 -8.00
CA GLY A 67 -1.74 1.64 -7.29
C GLY A 67 -0.54 0.88 -7.84
N ILE A 68 0.24 0.23 -6.99
CA ILE A 68 1.30 -0.70 -7.40
C ILE A 68 1.13 -1.97 -6.58
N ASP A 69 0.85 -3.10 -7.27
CA ASP A 69 0.55 -4.38 -6.62
C ASP A 69 0.84 -5.54 -7.59
N PRO A 70 1.56 -6.59 -7.19
CA PRO A 70 1.79 -7.78 -8.02
C PRO A 70 0.56 -8.71 -8.12
N CYS A 71 -0.62 -8.23 -7.74
CA CYS A 71 -1.88 -8.99 -7.69
C CYS A 71 -2.23 -9.69 -9.01
N ASP A 72 -3.11 -10.69 -8.91
CA ASP A 72 -3.62 -11.36 -10.09
C ASP A 72 -4.54 -10.45 -10.93
N ASP A 73 -4.85 -10.91 -12.16
CA ASP A 73 -5.65 -10.16 -13.13
C ASP A 73 -7.04 -9.77 -12.60
N THR A 74 -7.61 -10.53 -11.67
CA THR A 74 -8.93 -10.24 -11.09
C THR A 74 -8.88 -8.96 -10.25
N TYR A 75 -7.88 -8.83 -9.39
CA TYR A 75 -7.72 -7.65 -8.54
C TYR A 75 -7.24 -6.44 -9.34
N TYR A 76 -6.33 -6.68 -10.31
CA TYR A 76 -5.92 -5.65 -11.25
C TYR A 76 -7.13 -5.09 -12.02
N ALA A 77 -8.02 -5.95 -12.54
CA ALA A 77 -9.21 -5.52 -13.25
C ALA A 77 -10.18 -4.69 -12.39
N GLU A 78 -10.22 -4.92 -11.07
CA GLU A 78 -11.04 -4.13 -10.15
C GLU A 78 -10.37 -2.79 -9.78
N SER A 79 -9.10 -2.81 -9.42
CA SER A 79 -8.35 -1.62 -9.00
C SER A 79 -8.12 -0.63 -10.15
N SER A 80 -7.89 -1.13 -11.38
CA SER A 80 -7.70 -0.30 -12.58
C SER A 80 -8.95 0.44 -13.05
N LYS A 81 -10.15 0.09 -12.55
CA LYS A 81 -11.37 0.87 -12.78
C LYS A 81 -11.35 2.24 -12.08
N VAL A 82 -10.54 2.39 -11.04
CA VAL A 82 -10.57 3.56 -10.16
C VAL A 82 -9.24 4.32 -10.05
N ALA A 83 -8.14 3.73 -10.54
CA ALA A 83 -6.79 4.28 -10.46
C ALA A 83 -5.92 3.84 -11.65
N THR A 84 -4.79 4.50 -11.84
CA THR A 84 -3.70 3.95 -12.65
C THR A 84 -3.00 2.87 -11.84
N VAL A 85 -3.00 1.63 -12.30
CA VAL A 85 -2.41 0.51 -11.56
C VAL A 85 -1.29 -0.14 -12.35
N VAL A 86 -0.18 -0.43 -11.68
CA VAL A 86 0.95 -1.19 -12.22
C VAL A 86 1.00 -2.55 -11.53
N GLN A 87 0.86 -3.63 -12.31
CA GLN A 87 0.99 -5.01 -11.82
C GLN A 87 2.48 -5.37 -11.67
N ASP A 88 3.08 -4.93 -10.58
CA ASP A 88 4.48 -5.17 -10.27
C ASP A 88 4.71 -5.00 -8.75
N TYR A 89 5.83 -5.48 -8.25
CA TYR A 89 6.29 -5.10 -6.92
C TYR A 89 6.71 -3.63 -6.90
N PHE A 90 6.43 -2.93 -5.80
CA PHE A 90 6.84 -1.55 -5.67
C PHE A 90 8.37 -1.41 -5.73
N ASN A 91 8.79 -0.58 -6.66
CA ASN A 91 10.15 -0.03 -6.81
C ASN A 91 10.04 1.23 -7.66
N TYR A 92 11.14 1.99 -7.77
CA TYR A 92 11.14 3.23 -8.56
C TYR A 92 10.79 3.00 -10.04
N ASN A 93 11.19 1.88 -10.64
CA ASN A 93 10.83 1.57 -12.03
C ASN A 93 9.31 1.36 -12.20
N ALA A 94 8.66 0.70 -11.23
CA ALA A 94 7.21 0.54 -11.24
C ALA A 94 6.49 1.90 -11.11
N TRP A 95 7.02 2.81 -10.28
CA TRP A 95 6.54 4.20 -10.22
C TRP A 95 6.67 4.92 -11.55
N GLN A 96 7.81 4.80 -12.24
CA GLN A 96 7.99 5.38 -13.58
C GLN A 96 6.99 4.81 -14.59
N LYS A 97 6.76 3.47 -14.58
CA LYS A 97 5.77 2.80 -15.44
C LYS A 97 4.34 3.33 -15.25
N SER A 98 4.01 3.86 -14.08
CA SER A 98 2.70 4.49 -13.84
C SER A 98 2.51 5.86 -14.52
N GLY A 99 3.50 6.34 -15.27
CA GLY A 99 3.49 7.65 -15.93
C GLY A 99 3.86 8.83 -15.01
N ASN A 100 4.50 8.54 -13.89
CA ASN A 100 4.90 9.53 -12.89
C ASN A 100 6.42 9.73 -12.80
N ASP A 101 7.15 9.40 -13.87
CA ASP A 101 8.59 9.66 -13.92
C ASP A 101 8.90 11.15 -13.67
N GLY A 102 9.86 11.40 -12.78
CA GLY A 102 10.25 12.76 -12.38
C GLY A 102 9.21 13.52 -11.55
N LYS A 103 8.12 12.86 -11.13
CA LYS A 103 7.12 13.42 -10.21
C LYS A 103 7.25 12.79 -8.82
N SER A 104 6.58 13.39 -7.83
CA SER A 104 6.49 12.85 -6.47
C SER A 104 5.04 12.55 -6.09
N ALA A 105 4.86 11.66 -5.12
CA ALA A 105 3.58 11.36 -4.50
C ALA A 105 3.40 12.24 -3.26
N LYS A 106 2.27 12.95 -3.16
CA LYS A 106 1.92 13.75 -1.98
C LYS A 106 1.55 12.89 -0.79
N VAL A 107 0.97 11.73 -1.05
CA VAL A 107 0.68 10.71 -0.04
C VAL A 107 1.12 9.36 -0.57
N ILE A 108 1.73 8.56 0.30
CA ILE A 108 1.98 7.14 0.07
C ILE A 108 1.32 6.35 1.20
N THR A 109 0.48 5.40 0.86
CA THR A 109 -0.05 4.40 1.78
C THR A 109 0.57 3.04 1.51
N CYS A 110 0.91 2.31 2.59
CA CYS A 110 1.43 0.96 2.57
C CYS A 110 0.80 0.22 3.75
N ILE A 111 -0.30 -0.48 3.48
CA ILE A 111 -1.16 -1.06 4.51
C ILE A 111 -0.98 -2.57 4.54
N ALA A 112 -0.55 -3.08 5.70
CA ALA A 112 -0.43 -4.51 5.99
C ALA A 112 0.48 -5.27 4.99
N MET A 113 1.64 -4.69 4.59
CA MET A 113 2.61 -5.38 3.72
C MET A 113 4.08 -5.16 4.08
N PHE A 114 4.41 -4.06 4.80
CA PHE A 114 5.81 -3.70 5.06
C PHE A 114 6.57 -4.78 5.84
N TYR A 115 5.89 -5.53 6.69
CA TYR A 115 6.44 -6.64 7.46
C TYR A 115 6.76 -7.89 6.61
N ASP A 116 6.33 -7.93 5.37
CA ASP A 116 6.59 -9.05 4.44
C ASP A 116 7.88 -8.86 3.63
N LEU A 117 8.58 -7.75 3.79
CA LEU A 117 9.82 -7.46 3.07
C LEU A 117 10.99 -8.22 3.70
N ASP A 118 11.75 -8.96 2.89
CA ASP A 118 12.99 -9.63 3.34
C ASP A 118 14.08 -8.60 3.67
N ASP A 119 14.22 -7.55 2.86
CA ASP A 119 15.10 -6.41 3.08
C ASP A 119 14.32 -5.11 2.86
N PRO A 120 14.02 -4.34 3.90
CA PRO A 120 13.28 -3.09 3.77
C PRO A 120 14.13 -1.93 3.20
N HIS A 121 15.46 -2.01 3.17
CA HIS A 121 16.32 -0.89 2.80
C HIS A 121 16.09 -0.39 1.36
N PRO A 122 16.12 -1.24 0.31
CA PRO A 122 15.85 -0.78 -1.05
C PRO A 122 14.43 -0.20 -1.21
N PHE A 123 13.46 -0.78 -0.49
CA PHE A 123 12.08 -0.30 -0.48
C PHE A 123 11.98 1.12 0.10
N VAL A 124 12.65 1.36 1.23
CA VAL A 124 12.67 2.69 1.89
C VAL A 124 13.42 3.72 1.03
N GLU A 125 14.51 3.33 0.37
CA GLU A 125 15.21 4.21 -0.58
C GLU A 125 14.30 4.64 -1.72
N ASP A 126 13.53 3.71 -2.30
CA ASP A 126 12.60 4.03 -3.38
C ASP A 126 11.40 4.84 -2.87
N LEU A 127 10.90 4.60 -1.65
CA LEU A 127 9.91 5.46 -0.99
C LEU A 127 10.41 6.91 -0.87
N TYR A 128 11.65 7.09 -0.42
CA TYR A 128 12.27 8.41 -0.29
C TYR A 128 12.38 9.15 -1.63
N ARG A 129 12.65 8.42 -2.73
CA ARG A 129 12.72 8.99 -4.09
C ARG A 129 11.36 9.39 -4.64
N VAL A 130 10.29 8.72 -4.21
CA VAL A 130 8.93 8.91 -4.72
C VAL A 130 8.14 9.91 -3.88
N LEU A 131 8.37 9.98 -2.57
CA LEU A 131 7.64 10.85 -1.66
C LEU A 131 7.99 12.32 -1.89
N ASP A 132 6.97 13.19 -1.91
CA ASP A 132 7.14 14.65 -1.93
C ASP A 132 7.81 15.12 -0.62
N ASP A 133 8.66 16.16 -0.67
CA ASP A 133 9.36 16.72 0.49
C ASP A 133 8.41 17.15 1.63
N ASN A 134 7.18 17.53 1.28
CA ASN A 134 6.10 17.85 2.21
C ASN A 134 4.99 16.80 2.16
N GLY A 135 5.33 15.58 1.77
CA GLY A 135 4.41 14.45 1.65
C GLY A 135 4.19 13.73 2.97
N LEU A 136 3.24 12.82 2.97
CA LEU A 136 2.95 11.93 4.10
C LEU A 136 3.08 10.47 3.68
N LEU A 137 3.90 9.73 4.41
CA LEU A 137 3.93 8.27 4.35
C LEU A 137 3.07 7.69 5.49
N VAL A 138 2.18 6.77 5.15
CA VAL A 138 1.33 6.05 6.09
C VAL A 138 1.66 4.56 6.02
N LEU A 139 2.17 4.03 7.10
CA LEU A 139 2.42 2.59 7.27
C LEU A 139 1.45 2.03 8.30
N GLN A 140 0.76 0.95 7.95
CA GLN A 140 0.01 0.13 8.91
C GLN A 140 0.65 -1.25 8.97
N MET A 141 1.04 -1.64 10.18
CA MET A 141 1.69 -2.92 10.44
C MET A 141 1.47 -3.36 11.88
N SER A 142 1.82 -4.60 12.18
CA SER A 142 1.84 -5.12 13.55
C SER A 142 2.82 -4.35 14.41
N TYR A 143 2.45 -4.12 15.66
CA TYR A 143 3.28 -3.43 16.64
C TYR A 143 3.78 -4.41 17.70
N THR A 144 5.00 -4.85 17.56
CA THR A 144 5.63 -5.89 18.39
C THR A 144 5.50 -5.66 19.90
N PRO A 145 5.75 -4.46 20.46
CA PRO A 145 5.61 -4.25 21.90
C PRO A 145 4.20 -4.54 22.44
N LEU A 146 3.17 -4.25 21.64
CA LEU A 146 1.79 -4.54 22.01
C LEU A 146 1.47 -6.03 21.89
N MET A 147 1.95 -6.68 20.82
CA MET A 147 1.80 -8.13 20.65
C MET A 147 2.40 -8.91 21.82
N VAL A 148 3.63 -8.58 22.21
CA VAL A 148 4.30 -9.19 23.39
C VAL A 148 3.51 -8.92 24.67
N LYS A 149 3.05 -7.69 24.89
CA LYS A 149 2.26 -7.33 26.08
C LYS A 149 0.92 -8.08 26.17
N GLN A 150 0.30 -8.32 25.03
CA GLN A 150 -1.00 -9.02 24.94
C GLN A 150 -0.88 -10.54 24.77
N LEU A 151 0.36 -11.06 24.63
CA LEU A 151 0.62 -12.45 24.27
C LEU A 151 -0.11 -12.88 22.99
N ALA A 152 -0.22 -11.96 22.02
CA ALA A 152 -0.87 -12.16 20.73
C ALA A 152 0.17 -12.61 19.70
N PHE A 153 0.26 -13.92 19.44
CA PHE A 153 1.24 -14.53 18.53
C PHE A 153 0.61 -15.16 17.29
N ASP A 154 -0.63 -14.80 17.01
CA ASP A 154 -1.42 -15.33 15.89
C ASP A 154 -0.81 -15.00 14.51
N ASN A 155 -0.05 -13.91 14.40
CA ASN A 155 0.61 -13.48 13.15
C ASN A 155 1.98 -14.15 12.91
N ILE A 156 2.53 -14.90 13.85
CA ILE A 156 3.93 -15.37 13.81
C ILE A 156 4.28 -16.22 12.57
N CYS A 157 3.28 -16.83 11.95
CA CYS A 157 3.47 -17.62 10.73
C CYS A 157 3.24 -16.83 9.45
N HIS A 158 2.79 -15.57 9.55
CA HIS A 158 2.41 -14.75 8.41
C HIS A 158 3.43 -13.64 8.14
N GLU A 159 3.90 -12.99 9.18
CA GLU A 159 4.79 -11.84 9.08
C GLU A 159 6.26 -12.27 9.05
N HIS A 160 7.05 -11.73 8.12
CA HIS A 160 8.47 -12.06 7.95
C HIS A 160 9.35 -11.29 8.93
N VAL A 161 9.01 -10.04 9.21
CA VAL A 161 9.76 -9.15 10.09
C VAL A 161 8.83 -8.46 11.08
N TYR A 162 9.25 -8.38 12.34
CA TYR A 162 8.52 -7.70 13.41
C TYR A 162 9.24 -6.40 13.81
N TYR A 163 8.50 -5.30 13.84
CA TYR A 163 9.01 -3.96 14.15
C TYR A 163 8.54 -3.46 15.53
#